data_352b1f8d5b4dab596cf30b5dff22119e
#
_entry.id   352b1f8d5b4dab596cf30b5dff22119e
#
_cell.length_a   1.000
_cell.length_b   1.000
_cell.length_c   1.000
_cell.angle_alpha   90.00
_cell.angle_beta   90.00
_cell.angle_gamma   90.00
#
_symmetry.space_group_name_H-M   'P 1'
#
loop_
_entity.id
_entity.type
_entity.pdbx_description
1 polymer ?
#
loop_
_entity_poly.entity_id
_entity_poly.type
_entity_poly.pdbx_seq_one_letter_code
_entity_poly.pdbx_strand_id
1 'polypeptide(L)'
;TFVAQIGDREFTTIQGAIDAAGSGDTVRIKPGTYADDLTISKKITLLGSGADEAGTILTGTVSVAADGVTLDGIWFQQTYSEQDSKDQGACKLKTTETGTNLTIQNCIVQRMTGTAIPYGAIVHYGAAEGTLTLKNTELIAPVAGTADEINSASPSVIGVAAWAQTGENIDEAWKLVVTDCTIRTNGFAVFDRWNNATYTNTTFTGLEGVEGLDDI
;
A
#
# COMPACT_ATOMS: atom_id res chain seq x y z
N THR A 1 -14.71 25.00 0.60
CA THR A 1 -14.57 24.01 1.69
C THR A 1 -13.17 23.44 1.59
N PHE A 2 -12.39 23.45 2.67
CA PHE A 2 -11.06 22.86 2.67
C PHE A 2 -11.14 21.34 2.90
N VAL A 3 -10.18 20.60 2.38
CA VAL A 3 -10.10 19.13 2.46
C VAL A 3 -8.89 18.65 3.26
N ALA A 4 -7.83 19.46 3.36
CA ALA A 4 -6.64 19.14 4.14
C ALA A 4 -6.11 20.35 4.89
N GLN A 5 -5.31 20.13 5.95
CA GLN A 5 -4.69 21.18 6.75
C GLN A 5 -3.32 20.79 7.29
N ILE A 6 -2.48 21.81 7.53
CA ILE A 6 -1.21 21.71 8.24
C ILE A 6 -1.25 22.74 9.37
N GLY A 7 -1.32 22.29 10.65
CA GLY A 7 -1.66 23.17 11.75
C GLY A 7 -2.98 23.88 11.49
N ASP A 8 -2.98 25.22 11.46
CA ASP A 8 -4.16 26.05 11.18
C ASP A 8 -4.30 26.46 9.69
N ARG A 9 -3.37 26.05 8.82
CA ARG A 9 -3.40 26.37 7.38
C ARG A 9 -4.30 25.38 6.66
N GLU A 10 -5.31 25.87 5.96
CA GLU A 10 -6.29 25.09 5.22
C GLU A 10 -5.99 25.04 3.71
N PHE A 11 -6.26 23.90 3.09
CA PHE A 11 -6.02 23.64 1.66
C PHE A 11 -7.26 23.03 1.01
N THR A 12 -7.51 23.39 -0.22
CA THR A 12 -8.65 22.89 -1.02
C THR A 12 -8.34 21.59 -1.75
N THR A 13 -7.06 21.17 -1.79
CA THR A 13 -6.60 19.89 -2.34
C THR A 13 -5.60 19.24 -1.40
N ILE A 14 -5.57 17.91 -1.38
CA ILE A 14 -4.60 17.16 -0.56
C ILE A 14 -3.19 17.38 -1.12
N GLN A 15 -3.00 17.34 -2.45
CA GLN A 15 -1.68 17.57 -3.04
C GLN A 15 -1.15 18.96 -2.73
N GLY A 16 -2.01 19.99 -2.75
CA GLY A 16 -1.61 21.34 -2.37
C GLY A 16 -1.11 21.46 -0.93
N ALA A 17 -1.70 20.69 0.01
CA ALA A 17 -1.20 20.60 1.38
C ALA A 17 0.15 19.87 1.44
N ILE A 18 0.30 18.74 0.73
CA ILE A 18 1.56 17.99 0.64
C ILE A 18 2.69 18.89 0.09
N ASP A 19 2.42 19.63 -0.97
CA ASP A 19 3.40 20.53 -1.62
C ASP A 19 3.83 21.68 -0.69
N ALA A 20 2.91 22.17 0.13
CA ALA A 20 3.15 23.24 1.07
C ALA A 20 3.77 22.79 2.40
N ALA A 21 3.79 21.48 2.67
CA ALA A 21 4.33 20.91 3.90
C ALA A 21 5.86 21.05 3.97
N GLY A 22 6.36 21.30 5.16
CA GLY A 22 7.78 21.15 5.50
C GLY A 22 8.10 19.70 5.91
N SER A 23 9.39 19.37 5.92
CA SER A 23 9.82 18.06 6.43
C SER A 23 9.48 17.91 7.92
N GLY A 24 8.80 16.82 8.26
CA GLY A 24 8.32 16.55 9.61
C GLY A 24 6.89 17.02 9.88
N ASP A 25 6.27 17.74 8.96
CA ASP A 25 4.89 18.18 9.11
C ASP A 25 3.88 17.02 9.05
N THR A 26 2.72 17.27 9.66
CA THR A 26 1.54 16.42 9.53
C THR A 26 0.50 17.11 8.65
N VAL A 27 0.18 16.47 7.53
CA VAL A 27 -0.93 16.85 6.65
C VAL A 27 -2.16 16.06 7.09
N ARG A 28 -3.15 16.75 7.66
CA ARG A 28 -4.41 16.15 8.13
C ARG A 28 -5.45 16.24 7.04
N ILE A 29 -6.07 15.11 6.69
CA ILE A 29 -7.13 15.01 5.69
C ILE A 29 -8.46 14.89 6.41
N LYS A 30 -9.44 15.66 5.99
CA LYS A 30 -10.81 15.55 6.49
C LYS A 30 -11.48 14.25 6.06
N PRO A 31 -12.55 13.84 6.76
CA PRO A 31 -13.41 12.76 6.29
C PRO A 31 -13.92 13.03 4.87
N GLY A 32 -13.94 11.99 4.05
CA GLY A 32 -14.42 12.05 2.67
C GLY A 32 -13.70 11.06 1.76
N THR A 33 -14.22 10.92 0.54
CA THR A 33 -13.63 10.10 -0.51
C THR A 33 -12.94 10.98 -1.54
N TYR A 34 -11.67 10.71 -1.80
CA TYR A 34 -10.80 11.49 -2.67
C TYR A 34 -10.19 10.59 -3.75
N ALA A 35 -10.30 11.01 -5.01
CA ALA A 35 -9.84 10.27 -6.17
C ALA A 35 -8.53 10.82 -6.77
N ASP A 36 -7.95 11.83 -6.12
CA ASP A 36 -6.73 12.47 -6.60
C ASP A 36 -5.53 11.53 -6.51
N ASP A 37 -4.68 11.56 -7.52
CA ASP A 37 -3.36 10.94 -7.45
C ASP A 37 -2.42 11.82 -6.64
N LEU A 38 -1.73 11.22 -5.68
CA LEU A 38 -0.87 11.93 -4.74
C LEU A 38 0.59 11.52 -4.90
N THR A 39 1.49 12.50 -4.86
CA THR A 39 2.93 12.29 -4.79
C THR A 39 3.49 12.92 -3.51
N ILE A 40 4.14 12.10 -2.68
CA ILE A 40 4.73 12.53 -1.41
C ILE A 40 6.25 12.56 -1.58
N SER A 41 6.81 13.76 -1.78
CA SER A 41 8.23 13.99 -2.03
C SER A 41 9.01 14.54 -0.84
N LYS A 42 8.39 14.56 0.35
CA LYS A 42 8.98 15.05 1.59
C LYS A 42 8.64 14.11 2.74
N LYS A 43 9.51 14.06 3.74
CA LYS A 43 9.24 13.33 4.99
C LYS A 43 8.09 13.98 5.74
N ILE A 44 6.89 13.47 5.61
CA ILE A 44 5.68 13.95 6.29
C ILE A 44 4.88 12.78 6.86
N THR A 45 3.95 13.12 7.75
CA THR A 45 2.84 12.23 8.10
C THR A 45 1.59 12.66 7.32
N LEU A 46 1.06 11.78 6.49
CA LEU A 46 -0.26 11.95 5.89
C LEU A 46 -1.28 11.28 6.80
N LEU A 47 -2.09 12.07 7.51
CA LEU A 47 -3.00 11.63 8.54
C LEU A 47 -4.45 11.77 8.07
N GLY A 48 -5.12 10.65 7.90
CA GLY A 48 -6.57 10.60 7.68
C GLY A 48 -7.37 10.75 8.97
N SER A 49 -8.68 10.75 8.83
CA SER A 49 -9.64 10.89 9.94
C SER A 49 -10.15 9.54 10.46
N GLY A 50 -9.58 8.44 10.00
CA GLY A 50 -9.93 7.07 10.29
C GLY A 50 -10.03 6.24 9.01
N ALA A 51 -9.77 4.94 9.12
CA ALA A 51 -9.83 4.00 8.00
C ALA A 51 -11.19 3.26 8.02
N ASP A 52 -12.28 4.00 7.87
CA ASP A 52 -13.64 3.49 7.83
C ASP A 52 -14.52 4.31 6.87
N GLU A 53 -15.80 3.95 6.73
CA GLU A 53 -16.74 4.62 5.82
C GLU A 53 -16.99 6.10 6.17
N ALA A 54 -16.84 6.48 7.45
CA ALA A 54 -16.97 7.84 7.92
C ALA A 54 -15.66 8.61 7.94
N GLY A 55 -14.54 7.94 7.65
CA GLY A 55 -13.19 8.48 7.71
C GLY A 55 -12.66 9.03 6.39
N THR A 56 -11.38 8.83 6.17
CA THR A 56 -10.69 9.27 4.94
C THR A 56 -10.48 8.11 4.00
N ILE A 57 -11.04 8.19 2.80
CA ILE A 57 -10.93 7.18 1.74
C ILE A 57 -10.14 7.78 0.58
N LEU A 58 -9.07 7.11 0.17
CA LEU A 58 -8.29 7.45 -1.02
C LEU A 58 -8.50 6.37 -2.09
N THR A 59 -8.93 6.77 -3.29
CA THR A 59 -9.17 5.87 -4.43
C THR A 59 -8.18 6.10 -5.58
N GLY A 60 -7.43 7.19 -5.55
CA GLY A 60 -6.34 7.50 -6.47
C GLY A 60 -5.04 6.77 -6.15
N THR A 61 -4.02 7.00 -6.95
CA THR A 61 -2.67 6.48 -6.74
C THR A 61 -1.93 7.29 -5.68
N VAL A 62 -1.24 6.63 -4.76
CA VAL A 62 -0.34 7.28 -3.80
C VAL A 62 1.09 6.80 -4.04
N SER A 63 1.92 7.74 -4.51
CA SER A 63 3.35 7.50 -4.78
C SER A 63 4.20 8.17 -3.72
N VAL A 64 4.98 7.38 -2.98
CA VAL A 64 5.89 7.86 -1.94
C VAL A 64 7.29 7.96 -2.51
N ALA A 65 7.82 9.18 -2.61
CA ALA A 65 9.11 9.50 -3.19
C ALA A 65 10.07 10.16 -2.18
N ALA A 66 9.85 9.92 -0.89
CA ALA A 66 10.71 10.46 0.17
C ALA A 66 10.93 9.44 1.28
N ASP A 67 12.07 9.53 1.93
CA ASP A 67 12.42 8.73 3.10
C ASP A 67 11.59 9.12 4.32
N GLY A 68 11.18 8.13 5.11
CA GLY A 68 10.57 8.31 6.43
C GLY A 68 9.14 8.87 6.40
N VAL A 69 8.38 8.58 5.36
CA VAL A 69 6.96 8.95 5.26
C VAL A 69 6.10 8.03 6.15
N THR A 70 5.07 8.60 6.77
CA THR A 70 4.04 7.86 7.50
C THR A 70 2.68 8.11 6.87
N LEU A 71 1.95 7.02 6.59
CA LEU A 71 0.53 7.03 6.20
C LEU A 71 -0.27 6.49 7.38
N ASP A 72 -1.22 7.25 7.89
CA ASP A 72 -1.92 6.95 9.15
C ASP A 72 -3.43 7.19 9.03
N GLY A 73 -4.24 6.22 9.47
CA GLY A 73 -5.68 6.37 9.60
C GLY A 73 -6.42 6.59 8.27
N ILE A 74 -6.03 5.89 7.20
CA ILE A 74 -6.57 6.05 5.83
C ILE A 74 -7.06 4.71 5.31
N TRP A 75 -8.19 4.72 4.61
CA TRP A 75 -8.66 3.59 3.82
C TRP A 75 -8.27 3.79 2.35
N PHE A 76 -7.34 3.00 1.86
CA PHE A 76 -6.95 2.95 0.45
C PHE A 76 -7.82 1.93 -0.29
N GLN A 77 -8.76 2.41 -1.10
CA GLN A 77 -9.60 1.58 -1.95
C GLN A 77 -9.03 1.55 -3.37
N GLN A 78 -8.52 0.41 -3.79
CA GLN A 78 -7.86 0.27 -5.09
C GLN A 78 -8.76 -0.47 -6.08
N THR A 79 -9.20 0.23 -7.13
CA THR A 79 -9.91 -0.37 -8.25
C THR A 79 -8.97 -0.50 -9.45
N TYR A 80 -8.95 -1.67 -10.06
CA TYR A 80 -8.09 -1.98 -11.21
C TYR A 80 -8.95 -2.20 -12.45
N SER A 81 -8.52 -1.67 -13.60
CA SER A 81 -9.13 -1.88 -14.91
C SER A 81 -8.57 -3.14 -15.57
N GLU A 82 -9.16 -3.57 -16.69
CA GLU A 82 -8.59 -4.65 -17.50
C GLU A 82 -7.19 -4.32 -18.04
N GLN A 83 -6.88 -3.05 -18.28
CA GLN A 83 -5.54 -2.62 -18.69
C GLN A 83 -4.55 -2.76 -17.53
N ASP A 84 -4.96 -2.44 -16.31
CA ASP A 84 -4.13 -2.58 -15.12
C ASP A 84 -3.76 -4.06 -14.87
N SER A 85 -4.60 -5.01 -15.30
CA SER A 85 -4.31 -6.46 -15.20
C SER A 85 -3.13 -6.90 -16.06
N LYS A 86 -2.73 -6.11 -17.04
CA LYS A 86 -1.61 -6.37 -17.96
C LYS A 86 -0.37 -5.55 -17.63
N ASP A 87 -0.50 -4.57 -16.76
CA ASP A 87 0.57 -3.67 -16.36
C ASP A 87 1.10 -4.06 -14.97
N GLN A 88 2.31 -4.59 -14.93
CA GLN A 88 2.99 -4.92 -13.67
C GLN A 88 3.26 -3.70 -12.79
N GLY A 89 3.17 -2.48 -13.36
CA GLY A 89 3.32 -1.21 -12.65
C GLY A 89 2.04 -0.61 -12.07
N ALA A 90 0.89 -1.29 -12.24
CA ALA A 90 -0.44 -0.76 -11.88
C ALA A 90 -0.71 -0.57 -10.39
N CYS A 91 0.23 -0.88 -9.51
CA CYS A 91 0.04 -0.73 -8.07
C CYS A 91 -0.25 0.72 -7.69
N LYS A 92 -1.33 0.93 -6.94
CA LYS A 92 -1.82 2.27 -6.58
C LYS A 92 -1.25 2.82 -5.27
N LEU A 93 -0.70 1.99 -4.41
CA LEU A 93 0.04 2.41 -3.22
C LEU A 93 1.47 1.90 -3.34
N LYS A 94 2.38 2.81 -3.67
CA LYS A 94 3.75 2.43 -4.02
C LYS A 94 4.78 3.42 -3.53
N THR A 95 6.02 2.93 -3.33
CA THR A 95 7.18 3.80 -3.20
C THR A 95 7.94 3.88 -4.53
N THR A 96 8.65 4.98 -4.74
CA THR A 96 9.71 5.09 -5.74
C THR A 96 11.05 4.63 -5.15
N GLU A 97 12.13 4.66 -5.93
CA GLU A 97 13.47 4.29 -5.45
C GLU A 97 13.94 5.08 -4.23
N THR A 98 13.46 6.33 -4.08
CA THR A 98 13.81 7.22 -2.96
C THR A 98 12.83 7.15 -1.79
N GLY A 99 11.76 6.39 -1.92
CA GLY A 99 10.72 6.22 -0.89
C GLY A 99 11.12 5.20 0.19
N THR A 100 12.31 5.34 0.75
CA THR A 100 12.81 4.44 1.79
C THR A 100 12.10 4.66 3.13
N ASN A 101 12.06 3.63 3.99
CA ASN A 101 11.47 3.70 5.35
C ASN A 101 10.02 4.21 5.39
N LEU A 102 9.13 3.56 4.63
CA LEU A 102 7.69 3.84 4.66
C LEU A 102 7.02 3.15 5.85
N THR A 103 6.20 3.90 6.59
CA THR A 103 5.30 3.36 7.62
C THR A 103 3.84 3.52 7.17
N ILE A 104 3.07 2.44 7.21
CA ILE A 104 1.62 2.42 7.02
C ILE A 104 1.00 1.91 8.31
N GLN A 105 0.20 2.74 8.98
CA GLN A 105 -0.37 2.37 10.27
C GLN A 105 -1.84 2.79 10.40
N ASN A 106 -2.60 2.01 11.18
CA ASN A 106 -4.02 2.27 11.43
C ASN A 106 -4.83 2.42 10.14
N CYS A 107 -4.44 1.70 9.09
CA CYS A 107 -4.99 1.83 7.75
C CYS A 107 -5.79 0.58 7.35
N ILE A 108 -6.61 0.73 6.32
CA ILE A 108 -7.10 -0.38 5.51
C ILE A 108 -6.51 -0.19 4.11
N VAL A 109 -5.88 -1.22 3.55
CA VAL A 109 -5.46 -1.25 2.15
C VAL A 109 -6.24 -2.36 1.46
N GLN A 110 -7.14 -1.98 0.56
CA GLN A 110 -8.09 -2.91 -0.03
C GLN A 110 -8.10 -2.85 -1.55
N ARG A 111 -7.93 -4.02 -2.17
CA ARG A 111 -8.31 -4.21 -3.57
C ARG A 111 -9.81 -4.38 -3.64
N MET A 112 -10.49 -3.52 -4.38
CA MET A 112 -11.92 -3.65 -4.64
C MET A 112 -12.14 -4.78 -5.63
N THR A 113 -13.22 -5.54 -5.44
CA THR A 113 -13.59 -6.63 -6.35
C THR A 113 -13.84 -6.08 -7.75
N GLY A 114 -13.19 -6.69 -8.74
CA GLY A 114 -13.29 -6.35 -10.16
C GLY A 114 -13.20 -7.62 -11.01
N THR A 115 -13.38 -7.46 -12.31
CA THR A 115 -13.36 -8.57 -13.27
C THR A 115 -11.96 -8.95 -13.73
N ALA A 116 -10.95 -8.17 -13.39
CA ALA A 116 -9.57 -8.35 -13.83
C ALA A 116 -8.70 -8.88 -12.69
N ILE A 117 -7.79 -9.81 -13.01
CA ILE A 117 -6.73 -10.25 -12.09
C ILE A 117 -5.57 -9.28 -12.24
N PRO A 118 -5.31 -8.41 -11.26
CA PRO A 118 -4.22 -7.46 -11.39
C PRO A 118 -2.88 -8.16 -11.21
N TYR A 119 -1.92 -7.82 -12.06
CA TYR A 119 -0.53 -8.13 -11.80
C TYR A 119 0.00 -7.19 -10.71
N GLY A 120 0.62 -7.77 -9.69
CA GLY A 120 1.30 -7.01 -8.64
C GLY A 120 0.52 -6.86 -7.34
N ALA A 121 1.14 -6.14 -6.41
CA ALA A 121 0.72 -6.01 -5.02
C ALA A 121 -0.23 -4.84 -4.81
N ILE A 122 -1.00 -4.89 -3.71
CA ILE A 122 -1.75 -3.71 -3.24
C ILE A 122 -0.85 -2.71 -2.51
N VAL A 123 0.28 -3.17 -1.98
CA VAL A 123 1.38 -2.33 -1.48
C VAL A 123 2.65 -2.73 -2.22
N HIS A 124 3.21 -1.83 -3.01
CA HIS A 124 4.43 -2.06 -3.77
C HIS A 124 5.59 -1.24 -3.21
N TYR A 125 6.58 -1.91 -2.65
CA TYR A 125 7.79 -1.27 -2.15
C TYR A 125 8.86 -1.21 -3.23
N GLY A 126 8.92 -0.09 -3.94
CA GLY A 126 9.85 0.17 -5.05
C GLY A 126 11.15 0.83 -4.63
N ALA A 127 11.40 1.04 -3.33
CA ALA A 127 12.62 1.66 -2.85
C ALA A 127 13.85 0.77 -3.09
N ALA A 128 15.02 1.39 -3.29
CA ALA A 128 16.27 0.68 -3.49
C ALA A 128 16.75 -0.04 -2.20
N GLU A 129 16.36 0.47 -1.05
CA GLU A 129 16.73 -0.06 0.28
C GLU A 129 15.73 0.37 1.35
N GLY A 130 15.93 -0.03 2.59
CA GLY A 130 15.18 0.47 3.73
C GLY A 130 14.09 -0.46 4.24
N THR A 131 13.14 0.10 4.99
CA THR A 131 12.15 -0.67 5.73
C THR A 131 10.72 -0.29 5.32
N LEU A 132 9.91 -1.28 4.95
CA LEU A 132 8.45 -1.15 4.95
C LEU A 132 7.93 -1.61 6.31
N THR A 133 7.25 -0.72 7.01
CA THR A 133 6.60 -1.02 8.30
C THR A 133 5.09 -0.96 8.14
N LEU A 134 4.42 -2.05 8.45
CA LEU A 134 2.96 -2.13 8.54
C LEU A 134 2.58 -2.35 10.00
N LYS A 135 1.68 -1.52 10.53
CA LYS A 135 1.27 -1.61 11.93
C LYS A 135 -0.24 -1.36 12.08
N ASN A 136 -0.91 -2.23 12.83
CA ASN A 136 -2.35 -2.11 13.09
C ASN A 136 -3.14 -1.80 11.80
N THR A 137 -2.86 -2.58 10.75
CA THR A 137 -3.37 -2.33 9.40
C THR A 137 -4.02 -3.59 8.86
N GLU A 138 -5.17 -3.44 8.22
CA GLU A 138 -5.83 -4.53 7.51
C GLU A 138 -5.51 -4.43 6.01
N LEU A 139 -5.05 -5.54 5.44
CA LEU A 139 -4.77 -5.67 4.01
C LEU A 139 -5.73 -6.69 3.41
N ILE A 140 -6.55 -6.25 2.46
CA ILE A 140 -7.61 -7.07 1.86
C ILE A 140 -7.38 -7.12 0.35
N ALA A 141 -7.03 -8.28 -0.16
CA ALA A 141 -6.70 -8.44 -1.58
C ALA A 141 -7.45 -9.62 -2.22
N PRO A 142 -8.77 -9.48 -2.44
CA PRO A 142 -9.51 -10.48 -3.22
C PRO A 142 -8.97 -10.54 -4.64
N VAL A 143 -8.89 -11.76 -5.18
CA VAL A 143 -8.49 -12.02 -6.57
C VAL A 143 -9.62 -12.79 -7.24
N ALA A 144 -10.12 -12.29 -8.37
CA ALA A 144 -11.09 -12.99 -9.19
C ALA A 144 -10.33 -13.88 -10.20
N GLY A 145 -10.71 -15.14 -10.34
CA GLY A 145 -10.13 -16.05 -11.32
C GLY A 145 -10.03 -17.49 -10.82
N THR A 146 -9.63 -18.38 -11.72
CA THR A 146 -9.30 -19.76 -11.38
C THR A 146 -7.94 -19.85 -10.71
N ALA A 147 -7.66 -20.95 -10.01
CA ALA A 147 -6.37 -21.18 -9.38
C ALA A 147 -5.19 -21.05 -10.38
N ASP A 148 -5.36 -21.56 -11.59
CA ASP A 148 -4.31 -21.49 -12.63
C ASP A 148 -4.05 -20.05 -13.10
N GLU A 149 -5.10 -19.24 -13.25
CA GLU A 149 -4.97 -17.82 -13.59
C GLU A 149 -4.32 -17.01 -12.45
N ILE A 150 -4.70 -17.28 -11.21
CA ILE A 150 -4.11 -16.66 -10.02
C ILE A 150 -2.63 -17.03 -9.92
N ASN A 151 -2.28 -18.30 -10.08
CA ASN A 151 -0.88 -18.75 -10.05
C ASN A 151 -0.06 -18.13 -11.19
N SER A 152 -0.64 -17.99 -12.39
CA SER A 152 0.04 -17.37 -13.53
C SER A 152 0.26 -15.86 -13.35
N ALA A 153 -0.70 -15.15 -12.77
CA ALA A 153 -0.62 -13.71 -12.55
C ALA A 153 0.16 -13.34 -11.28
N SER A 154 0.28 -14.30 -10.33
CA SER A 154 0.97 -14.11 -9.04
C SER A 154 0.57 -12.83 -8.28
N PRO A 155 -0.73 -12.52 -8.14
CA PRO A 155 -1.17 -11.32 -7.44
C PRO A 155 -0.82 -11.43 -5.96
N SER A 156 -0.05 -10.47 -5.47
CA SER A 156 0.40 -10.44 -4.07
C SER A 156 -0.25 -9.30 -3.28
N VAL A 157 -0.21 -9.39 -1.95
CA VAL A 157 -0.64 -8.29 -1.08
C VAL A 157 0.50 -7.29 -0.94
N ILE A 158 1.69 -7.76 -0.62
CA ILE A 158 2.89 -6.95 -0.46
C ILE A 158 3.91 -7.39 -1.49
N GLY A 159 4.36 -6.47 -2.32
CA GLY A 159 5.37 -6.72 -3.35
C GLY A 159 6.56 -5.78 -3.28
N VAL A 160 7.66 -6.17 -3.91
CA VAL A 160 8.88 -5.39 -4.05
C VAL A 160 9.27 -5.21 -5.51
N ALA A 161 9.99 -4.14 -5.83
CA ALA A 161 10.43 -3.78 -7.18
C ALA A 161 11.48 -4.72 -7.81
N ALA A 162 11.69 -5.89 -7.28
CA ALA A 162 12.81 -6.75 -7.58
C ALA A 162 12.84 -7.42 -8.96
N TRP A 163 11.95 -7.05 -9.88
CA TRP A 163 11.97 -7.60 -11.26
C TRP A 163 13.19 -7.14 -12.08
N ALA A 164 13.83 -6.03 -11.70
CA ALA A 164 14.91 -5.42 -12.47
C ALA A 164 16.31 -5.86 -12.03
N GLN A 165 16.46 -6.59 -10.94
CA GLN A 165 17.77 -6.95 -10.42
C GLN A 165 17.96 -8.48 -10.40
N THR A 166 18.45 -8.98 -11.50
CA THR A 166 19.03 -10.34 -11.58
C THR A 166 20.47 -10.26 -11.10
N GLY A 167 20.75 -10.62 -9.88
CA GLY A 167 22.15 -10.77 -9.42
C GLY A 167 22.33 -10.37 -7.95
N GLU A 168 22.78 -11.30 -7.19
CA GLU A 168 23.48 -11.30 -5.91
C GLU A 168 23.10 -10.23 -4.86
N ASN A 169 22.55 -10.68 -3.71
CA ASN A 169 22.39 -9.94 -2.45
C ASN A 169 21.33 -8.82 -2.39
N ILE A 170 20.20 -9.00 -3.03
CA ILE A 170 19.02 -8.14 -2.86
C ILE A 170 18.47 -8.20 -1.41
N ASP A 171 18.85 -9.22 -0.69
CA ASP A 171 18.19 -9.71 0.53
C ASP A 171 18.50 -8.89 1.79
N GLU A 172 19.59 -8.12 1.80
CA GLU A 172 20.01 -7.36 2.99
C GLU A 172 19.53 -5.90 2.98
N ALA A 173 19.20 -5.35 1.80
CA ALA A 173 18.84 -3.95 1.65
C ALA A 173 17.39 -3.65 2.08
N TRP A 174 16.49 -4.64 2.01
CA TRP A 174 15.07 -4.48 2.31
C TRP A 174 14.66 -5.20 3.57
N LYS A 175 13.90 -4.49 4.41
CA LYS A 175 13.32 -5.02 5.63
C LYS A 175 11.81 -4.83 5.63
N LEU A 176 11.08 -5.89 5.94
CA LEU A 176 9.64 -5.87 6.16
C LEU A 176 9.34 -6.09 7.65
N VAL A 177 8.59 -5.17 8.25
CA VAL A 177 8.12 -5.29 9.63
C VAL A 177 6.61 -5.19 9.65
N VAL A 178 5.94 -6.26 10.07
CA VAL A 178 4.47 -6.35 10.13
C VAL A 178 4.07 -6.64 11.57
N THR A 179 3.29 -5.74 12.17
CA THR A 179 2.90 -5.84 13.57
C THR A 179 1.42 -5.52 13.74
N ASP A 180 0.69 -6.36 14.48
CA ASP A 180 -0.73 -6.18 14.78
C ASP A 180 -1.60 -6.04 13.51
N CYS A 181 -1.27 -6.77 12.45
CA CYS A 181 -1.94 -6.67 11.16
C CYS A 181 -2.84 -7.87 10.87
N THR A 182 -3.80 -7.67 10.00
CA THR A 182 -4.61 -8.74 9.40
C THR A 182 -4.42 -8.71 7.89
N ILE A 183 -4.01 -9.83 7.31
CA ILE A 183 -3.82 -9.99 5.87
C ILE A 183 -4.83 -11.01 5.36
N ARG A 184 -5.71 -10.57 4.45
CA ARG A 184 -6.80 -11.38 3.89
C ARG A 184 -6.68 -11.42 2.38
N THR A 185 -6.40 -12.60 1.84
CA THR A 185 -6.27 -12.78 0.39
C THR A 185 -6.59 -14.22 0.00
N ASN A 186 -6.96 -14.42 -1.25
CA ASN A 186 -6.99 -15.71 -1.93
C ASN A 186 -5.88 -15.82 -3.00
N GLY A 187 -4.96 -14.86 -3.00
CA GLY A 187 -3.71 -14.88 -3.76
C GLY A 187 -2.50 -15.05 -2.84
N PHE A 188 -1.38 -14.50 -3.21
CA PHE A 188 -0.15 -14.57 -2.41
C PHE A 188 -0.11 -13.45 -1.36
N ALA A 189 0.17 -13.79 -0.09
CA ALA A 189 0.25 -12.79 0.98
C ALA A 189 1.47 -11.88 0.80
N VAL A 190 2.63 -12.45 0.56
CA VAL A 190 3.88 -11.73 0.39
C VAL A 190 4.63 -12.31 -0.80
N PHE A 191 5.14 -11.47 -1.68
CA PHE A 191 6.01 -11.92 -2.76
C PHE A 191 7.39 -12.31 -2.20
N ASP A 192 7.89 -13.48 -2.57
CA ASP A 192 8.97 -14.27 -1.96
C ASP A 192 10.38 -13.66 -2.06
N ARG A 193 10.56 -12.38 -1.75
CA ARG A 193 11.90 -11.74 -1.77
C ARG A 193 12.23 -10.91 -0.54
N TRP A 194 11.44 -11.04 0.52
CA TRP A 194 11.69 -10.37 1.80
C TRP A 194 12.42 -11.30 2.77
N ASN A 195 13.70 -11.55 2.59
CA ASN A 195 14.48 -12.41 3.51
C ASN A 195 14.59 -11.84 4.93
N ASN A 196 14.31 -10.56 5.12
CA ASN A 196 14.30 -9.88 6.42
C ASN A 196 12.88 -9.47 6.84
N ALA A 197 11.91 -10.36 6.69
CA ALA A 197 10.55 -10.11 7.14
C ALA A 197 10.36 -10.54 8.60
N THR A 198 9.71 -9.68 9.39
CA THR A 198 9.33 -9.95 10.77
C THR A 198 7.83 -9.76 10.92
N TYR A 199 7.14 -10.78 11.42
CA TYR A 199 5.71 -10.76 11.69
C TYR A 199 5.47 -10.91 13.19
N THR A 200 4.75 -9.96 13.79
CA THR A 200 4.39 -10.00 15.20
C THR A 200 2.89 -9.79 15.32
N ASN A 201 2.20 -10.70 16.02
CA ASN A 201 0.76 -10.62 16.26
C ASN A 201 -0.03 -10.34 14.94
N THR A 202 0.36 -11.02 13.86
CA THR A 202 -0.21 -10.86 12.53
C THR A 202 -1.02 -12.08 12.15
N THR A 203 -2.23 -11.85 11.65
CA THR A 203 -3.13 -12.92 11.22
C THR A 203 -3.20 -12.97 9.70
N PHE A 204 -3.01 -14.16 9.14
CA PHE A 204 -3.22 -14.45 7.74
C PHE A 204 -4.52 -15.24 7.60
N THR A 205 -5.44 -14.77 6.74
CA THR A 205 -6.73 -15.42 6.54
C THR A 205 -7.02 -15.54 5.05
N GLY A 206 -7.37 -16.75 4.61
CA GLY A 206 -7.95 -16.95 3.27
C GLY A 206 -9.27 -16.21 3.13
N LEU A 207 -9.57 -15.70 1.96
CA LEU A 207 -10.90 -15.22 1.62
C LEU A 207 -11.75 -16.42 1.20
N GLU A 208 -12.95 -16.58 1.78
CA GLU A 208 -13.83 -17.70 1.47
C GLU A 208 -14.13 -17.80 -0.02
N GLY A 209 -14.02 -19.00 -0.58
CA GLY A 209 -14.41 -19.34 -1.95
C GLY A 209 -13.29 -19.71 -2.91
N VAL A 210 -12.02 -19.74 -2.47
CA VAL A 210 -10.89 -20.21 -3.27
C VAL A 210 -10.08 -21.22 -2.49
N GLU A 211 -10.06 -22.48 -2.99
CA GLU A 211 -9.20 -23.54 -2.47
C GLU A 211 -7.73 -23.22 -2.74
N GLY A 212 -6.87 -23.36 -1.75
CA GLY A 212 -5.43 -23.47 -1.93
C GLY A 212 -4.56 -22.39 -1.31
N LEU A 213 -4.72 -22.12 -0.01
CA LEU A 213 -3.68 -21.54 0.83
C LEU A 213 -3.52 -22.44 2.05
N ASP A 214 -3.19 -23.69 1.82
CA ASP A 214 -2.59 -24.56 2.81
C ASP A 214 -1.08 -24.41 2.65
N ASP A 215 -0.41 -24.02 3.72
CA ASP A 215 1.03 -23.93 3.91
C ASP A 215 1.69 -22.56 3.58
N ILE A 216 1.60 -21.64 4.54
CA ILE A 216 2.71 -20.76 4.88
C ILE A 216 3.13 -21.04 6.33
#